data_f3d8485030143c8cc152099ee0e89329
#
_entry.id   f3d8485030143c8cc152099ee0e89329
#
_cell.length_a   1.000
_cell.length_b   1.000
_cell.length_c   1.000
_cell.angle_alpha   90.00
_cell.angle_beta   90.00
_cell.angle_gamma   90.00
#
_symmetry.space_group_name_H-M   'P 1'
#
loop_
_entity.id
_entity.type
_entity.pdbx_description
1 polymer ?
#
loop_
_entity_poly.entity_id
_entity_poly.type
_entity_poly.pdbx_seq_one_letter_code
_entity_poly.pdbx_strand_id
1 'polypeptide(L)'
;MNTFEMNRRQTLLTAGMGVLSLGMLGMVMGRDKLDKRGKAVAAEKSCIFVLLCGGPSHLDTWDMKPYAPEEIRGPYRPISTKVPGMRINEMHTQLAQLTDHFTLINSMTHPGSISNHFDAMHHLLSGQSVKRVQQGVPDDQPYLGSFITKYRPSTRNIVSNAWLIKCVGPPVFCAPNIGIGGYLGSAYAPVFVGSAQNHPAMANFTPPPIYDLGDEKLLAKRRTLLSDIESNVLSKDAIGKDWSDLREKAYDAMTRPEGREAFDLDHESEQTRDRYGRHPLGQNLLLARRMVEAGVRYVTVNGWTGQAPHDTKGPPSSSWDMHGGNMGMGNAFGNGSYGMGFCLPRLDQALSGLLSDLKERGMMDNTLVVVTGEFGRTPNVLTQQPPGRQHWPKCFSSILAGAGIGGGQVYGKSNKHGAYVTSDPIRPEELAATIYHALDIPLNDPQNNSGISRPITTGKPVMELFG
;
A
#
# COMPACT_ATOMS: atom_id res chain seq x y z
N MET A 1 21.17 64.75 -17.37
CA MET A 1 21.70 63.60 -16.59
C MET A 1 21.20 63.74 -15.18
N ASN A 2 20.11 63.12 -14.82
CA ASN A 2 19.58 63.07 -13.46
C ASN A 2 19.84 61.66 -12.90
N THR A 3 20.79 61.59 -11.98
CA THR A 3 21.05 60.39 -11.18
C THR A 3 20.02 60.33 -10.08
N PHE A 4 19.14 59.31 -10.12
CA PHE A 4 18.24 59.00 -9.01
C PHE A 4 19.01 58.25 -7.92
N GLU A 5 19.34 58.95 -6.84
CA GLU A 5 19.81 58.32 -5.61
C GLU A 5 18.63 57.73 -4.84
N MET A 6 18.52 56.39 -4.79
CA MET A 6 17.58 55.69 -3.91
C MET A 6 18.10 55.69 -2.48
N ASN A 7 17.27 56.14 -1.53
CA ASN A 7 17.62 56.15 -0.12
C ASN A 7 17.52 54.74 0.49
N ARG A 8 18.28 54.47 1.56
CA ARG A 8 18.39 53.19 2.25
C ARG A 8 17.03 52.54 2.62
N ARG A 9 15.99 53.33 2.81
CA ARG A 9 14.65 52.88 3.17
C ARG A 9 13.92 52.29 1.96
N GLN A 10 14.13 52.80 0.77
CA GLN A 10 13.57 52.28 -0.50
C GLN A 10 14.27 50.99 -0.94
N THR A 11 15.58 50.89 -0.70
CA THR A 11 16.35 49.65 -0.97
C THR A 11 15.92 48.49 -0.05
N LEU A 12 15.59 48.78 1.22
CA LEU A 12 15.09 47.78 2.15
C LEU A 12 13.66 47.34 1.85
N LEU A 13 12.80 48.21 1.34
CA LEU A 13 11.44 47.85 0.93
C LEU A 13 11.41 47.05 -0.34
N THR A 14 12.26 47.33 -1.32
CA THR A 14 12.36 46.52 -2.55
C THR A 14 13.01 45.14 -2.29
N ALA A 15 14.01 45.07 -1.41
CA ALA A 15 14.61 43.81 -0.99
C ALA A 15 13.64 42.97 -0.15
N GLY A 16 12.84 43.59 0.73
CA GLY A 16 11.82 42.91 1.54
C GLY A 16 10.66 42.34 0.71
N MET A 17 10.19 43.06 -0.31
CA MET A 17 9.14 42.54 -1.21
C MET A 17 9.64 41.42 -2.13
N GLY A 18 10.90 41.46 -2.57
CA GLY A 18 11.50 40.40 -3.37
C GLY A 18 11.63 39.07 -2.60
N VAL A 19 11.99 39.13 -1.32
CA VAL A 19 12.13 37.93 -0.48
C VAL A 19 10.77 37.37 -0.05
N LEU A 20 9.78 38.23 0.19
CA LEU A 20 8.41 37.76 0.50
C LEU A 20 7.71 37.16 -0.72
N SER A 21 7.91 37.66 -1.93
CA SER A 21 7.33 37.10 -3.15
C SER A 21 7.97 35.76 -3.55
N LEU A 22 9.27 35.57 -3.34
CA LEU A 22 9.96 34.29 -3.52
C LEU A 22 9.58 33.27 -2.44
N GLY A 23 9.35 33.69 -1.21
CA GLY A 23 8.91 32.83 -0.12
C GLY A 23 7.45 32.37 -0.28
N MET A 24 6.54 33.22 -0.78
CA MET A 24 5.15 32.84 -1.05
C MET A 24 5.01 32.01 -2.34
N LEU A 25 5.82 32.23 -3.37
CA LEU A 25 5.83 31.37 -4.56
C LEU A 25 6.36 29.97 -4.25
N GLY A 26 7.28 29.82 -3.29
CA GLY A 26 7.78 28.54 -2.82
C GLY A 26 6.80 27.76 -1.92
N MET A 27 5.77 28.42 -1.37
CA MET A 27 4.69 27.74 -0.61
C MET A 27 3.53 27.24 -1.50
N VAL A 28 3.38 27.80 -2.70
CA VAL A 28 2.29 27.44 -3.64
C VAL A 28 2.75 26.41 -4.68
N MET A 29 4.03 26.39 -5.00
CA MET A 29 4.61 25.31 -5.82
C MET A 29 5.34 24.35 -4.88
N GLY A 30 4.87 23.10 -4.78
CA GLY A 30 5.60 22.05 -4.09
C GLY A 30 7.08 22.15 -4.48
N ARG A 31 7.97 22.07 -3.50
CA ARG A 31 9.43 22.25 -3.68
C ARG A 31 9.95 21.28 -4.73
N ASP A 32 9.88 21.66 -6.00
CA ASP A 32 10.60 20.98 -7.07
C ASP A 32 12.09 21.09 -6.77
N LYS A 33 12.68 20.00 -6.32
CA LYS A 33 14.13 19.92 -6.20
C LYS A 33 14.70 19.99 -7.61
N LEU A 34 15.50 20.99 -7.87
CA LEU A 34 16.28 21.08 -9.10
C LEU A 34 17.45 20.09 -9.04
N ASP A 35 17.68 19.36 -10.12
CA ASP A 35 18.90 18.56 -10.29
C ASP A 35 20.15 19.47 -10.42
N LYS A 36 21.33 18.87 -10.45
CA LYS A 36 22.60 19.61 -10.63
C LYS A 36 22.67 20.41 -11.94
N ARG A 37 21.69 20.28 -12.84
CA ARG A 37 21.56 20.99 -14.13
C ARG A 37 20.40 21.99 -14.13
N GLY A 38 19.75 22.23 -12.97
CA GLY A 38 18.64 23.17 -12.85
C GLY A 38 17.31 22.67 -13.44
N LYS A 39 17.17 21.37 -13.70
CA LYS A 39 15.89 20.79 -14.10
C LYS A 39 15.12 20.35 -12.87
N ALA A 40 13.81 20.61 -12.86
CA ALA A 40 12.92 20.08 -11.85
C ALA A 40 13.04 18.54 -11.84
N VAL A 41 13.46 17.98 -10.71
CA VAL A 41 13.45 16.54 -10.50
C VAL A 41 12.00 16.16 -10.30
N ALA A 42 11.44 15.36 -11.20
CA ALA A 42 10.09 14.82 -11.04
C ALA A 42 9.97 14.19 -9.65
N ALA A 43 8.92 14.53 -8.92
CA ALA A 43 8.70 13.97 -7.59
C ALA A 43 8.63 12.44 -7.69
N GLU A 44 9.31 11.77 -6.78
CA GLU A 44 9.32 10.30 -6.77
C GLU A 44 7.92 9.76 -6.47
N LYS A 45 7.39 8.95 -7.37
CA LYS A 45 6.11 8.28 -7.19
C LYS A 45 6.25 7.07 -6.27
N SER A 46 5.26 6.84 -5.45
CA SER A 46 5.21 5.76 -4.45
C SER A 46 3.84 5.11 -4.42
N CYS A 47 3.74 3.93 -3.81
CA CYS A 47 2.48 3.22 -3.62
C CYS A 47 2.32 2.74 -2.18
N ILE A 48 1.13 2.96 -1.61
CA ILE A 48 0.65 2.32 -0.39
C ILE A 48 -0.40 1.29 -0.78
N PHE A 49 -0.07 0.01 -0.64
CA PHE A 49 -0.95 -1.09 -0.99
C PHE A 49 -1.55 -1.70 0.28
N VAL A 50 -2.83 -1.48 0.51
CA VAL A 50 -3.58 -1.99 1.68
C VAL A 50 -4.24 -3.30 1.30
N LEU A 51 -3.70 -4.41 1.82
CA LEU A 51 -4.23 -5.75 1.62
C LEU A 51 -5.23 -6.08 2.73
N LEU A 52 -6.50 -6.09 2.41
CA LEU A 52 -7.58 -6.52 3.31
C LEU A 52 -7.61 -8.05 3.39
N CYS A 53 -6.60 -8.62 4.06
CA CYS A 53 -6.34 -10.03 4.13
C CYS A 53 -7.51 -10.81 4.74
N GLY A 54 -8.00 -11.78 4.00
CA GLY A 54 -9.20 -12.54 4.30
C GLY A 54 -10.31 -12.34 3.26
N GLY A 55 -10.19 -11.35 2.38
CA GLY A 55 -11.14 -11.10 1.29
C GLY A 55 -12.50 -10.58 1.76
N PRO A 56 -12.65 -9.27 1.98
CA PRO A 56 -13.93 -8.68 2.38
C PRO A 56 -15.00 -8.88 1.30
N SER A 57 -16.22 -9.04 1.73
CA SER A 57 -17.37 -9.10 0.80
C SER A 57 -17.62 -7.71 0.19
N HIS A 58 -17.57 -7.65 -1.13
CA HIS A 58 -17.95 -6.45 -1.88
C HIS A 58 -19.42 -6.07 -1.65
N LEU A 59 -20.30 -7.05 -1.42
CA LEU A 59 -21.72 -6.84 -1.11
C LEU A 59 -21.94 -6.17 0.25
N ASP A 60 -21.00 -6.33 1.17
CA ASP A 60 -21.07 -5.76 2.51
C ASP A 60 -20.16 -4.54 2.67
N THR A 61 -19.50 -4.08 1.59
CA THR A 61 -18.60 -2.92 1.59
C THR A 61 -18.99 -1.88 0.53
N TRP A 62 -18.64 -2.11 -0.73
CA TRP A 62 -18.62 -1.05 -1.76
C TRP A 62 -19.49 -1.34 -2.99
N ASP A 63 -19.93 -2.59 -3.21
CA ASP A 63 -20.82 -2.96 -4.30
C ASP A 63 -22.14 -3.57 -3.78
N MET A 64 -22.76 -2.85 -2.87
CA MET A 64 -23.97 -3.28 -2.17
C MET A 64 -25.15 -3.40 -3.13
N LYS A 65 -25.97 -4.44 -2.92
CA LYS A 65 -27.16 -4.74 -3.73
C LYS A 65 -28.42 -4.59 -2.88
N PRO A 66 -28.88 -3.37 -2.54
CA PRO A 66 -29.95 -3.14 -1.57
C PRO A 66 -31.30 -3.70 -1.99
N TYR A 67 -31.48 -3.96 -3.29
CA TYR A 67 -32.72 -4.53 -3.85
C TYR A 67 -32.63 -6.06 -4.08
N ALA A 68 -31.48 -6.68 -3.77
CA ALA A 68 -31.35 -8.12 -3.81
C ALA A 68 -32.13 -8.77 -2.66
N PRO A 69 -32.49 -10.06 -2.77
CA PRO A 69 -33.06 -10.83 -1.67
C PRO A 69 -32.22 -10.75 -0.40
N GLU A 70 -32.83 -10.93 0.75
CA GLU A 70 -32.20 -10.74 2.06
C GLU A 70 -30.97 -11.65 2.25
N GLU A 71 -31.04 -12.86 1.76
CA GLU A 71 -29.94 -13.83 1.77
C GLU A 71 -28.71 -13.40 0.94
N ILE A 72 -28.86 -12.37 0.09
CA ILE A 72 -27.77 -11.79 -0.73
C ILE A 72 -27.32 -10.46 -0.18
N ARG A 73 -28.24 -9.52 0.06
CA ARG A 73 -27.91 -8.14 0.43
C ARG A 73 -27.20 -8.01 1.78
N GLY A 74 -27.31 -9.02 2.66
CA GLY A 74 -26.77 -8.97 4.01
C GLY A 74 -27.48 -7.95 4.93
N PRO A 75 -26.95 -7.73 6.16
CA PRO A 75 -27.62 -6.93 7.18
C PRO A 75 -27.41 -5.42 7.04
N TYR A 76 -26.41 -4.97 6.28
CA TYR A 76 -26.02 -3.56 6.21
C TYR A 76 -26.80 -2.76 5.18
N ARG A 77 -26.81 -1.44 5.37
CA ARG A 77 -27.48 -0.49 4.48
C ARG A 77 -26.46 0.35 3.72
N PRO A 78 -26.72 0.68 2.43
CA PRO A 78 -25.91 1.64 1.71
C PRO A 78 -26.28 3.07 2.10
N ILE A 79 -25.30 3.93 2.27
CA ILE A 79 -25.46 5.38 2.42
C ILE A 79 -25.08 6.12 1.14
N SER A 80 -25.62 7.32 0.97
CA SER A 80 -25.20 8.25 -0.06
C SER A 80 -23.81 8.80 0.24
N THR A 81 -23.08 9.13 -0.82
CA THR A 81 -21.74 9.69 -0.72
C THR A 81 -21.71 11.10 -1.31
N LYS A 82 -20.56 11.76 -1.23
CA LYS A 82 -20.33 13.06 -1.86
C LYS A 82 -20.53 13.00 -3.39
N VAL A 83 -20.29 11.85 -4.01
CA VAL A 83 -20.50 11.65 -5.45
C VAL A 83 -21.91 11.14 -5.71
N PRO A 84 -22.75 11.88 -6.46
CA PRO A 84 -24.11 11.47 -6.74
C PRO A 84 -24.16 10.09 -7.43
N GLY A 85 -25.02 9.19 -6.89
CA GLY A 85 -25.20 7.84 -7.41
C GLY A 85 -24.20 6.79 -6.86
N MET A 86 -23.07 7.19 -6.32
CA MET A 86 -22.17 6.29 -5.60
C MET A 86 -22.70 6.02 -4.18
N ARG A 87 -22.75 4.76 -3.80
CA ARG A 87 -23.21 4.32 -2.48
C ARG A 87 -22.24 3.30 -1.92
N ILE A 88 -21.97 3.40 -0.62
CA ILE A 88 -21.10 2.48 0.13
C ILE A 88 -21.76 2.11 1.47
N ASN A 89 -21.17 1.17 2.19
CA ASN A 89 -21.69 0.70 3.47
C ASN A 89 -21.88 1.86 4.48
N GLU A 90 -22.96 1.80 5.26
CA GLU A 90 -23.34 2.79 6.28
C GLU A 90 -22.26 3.05 7.35
N MET A 91 -21.33 2.14 7.55
CA MET A 91 -20.21 2.30 8.49
C MET A 91 -19.04 3.10 7.90
N HIS A 92 -19.09 3.45 6.62
CA HIS A 92 -18.08 4.28 5.94
C HIS A 92 -18.50 5.76 5.90
N THR A 93 -18.81 6.34 7.06
CA THR A 93 -19.35 7.72 7.16
C THR A 93 -18.34 8.78 6.79
N GLN A 94 -17.06 8.61 7.11
CA GLN A 94 -15.98 9.53 6.77
C GLN A 94 -15.55 9.34 5.32
N LEU A 95 -15.36 8.10 4.88
CA LEU A 95 -14.96 7.77 3.51
C LEU A 95 -16.02 8.22 2.49
N ALA A 96 -17.30 8.20 2.86
CA ALA A 96 -18.39 8.71 2.02
C ALA A 96 -18.22 10.19 1.64
N GLN A 97 -17.53 11.00 2.46
CA GLN A 97 -17.22 12.40 2.20
C GLN A 97 -15.99 12.62 1.33
N LEU A 98 -15.24 11.56 1.04
CA LEU A 98 -13.97 11.59 0.28
C LEU A 98 -14.08 10.85 -1.07
N THR A 99 -15.28 10.44 -1.47
CA THR A 99 -15.49 9.64 -2.69
C THR A 99 -15.07 10.36 -3.97
N ASP A 100 -14.99 11.67 -3.97
CA ASP A 100 -14.45 12.47 -5.07
C ASP A 100 -12.91 12.41 -5.20
N HIS A 101 -12.22 11.70 -4.30
CA HIS A 101 -10.76 11.55 -4.31
C HIS A 101 -10.30 10.14 -4.69
N PHE A 102 -11.21 9.22 -4.95
CA PHE A 102 -10.86 7.87 -5.36
C PHE A 102 -11.80 7.29 -6.42
N THR A 103 -11.32 6.30 -7.12
CA THR A 103 -12.11 5.42 -7.99
C THR A 103 -12.49 4.15 -7.24
N LEU A 104 -13.75 3.78 -7.30
CA LEU A 104 -14.28 2.51 -6.84
C LEU A 104 -14.35 1.52 -8.02
N ILE A 105 -13.66 0.41 -7.94
CA ILE A 105 -13.67 -0.66 -8.94
C ILE A 105 -14.60 -1.77 -8.46
N ASN A 106 -15.66 -2.07 -9.21
CA ASN A 106 -16.64 -3.12 -8.91
C ASN A 106 -16.54 -4.33 -9.87
N SER A 107 -15.41 -4.46 -10.54
CA SER A 107 -15.20 -5.47 -11.58
C SER A 107 -13.92 -6.26 -11.43
N MET A 108 -13.34 -6.31 -10.24
CA MET A 108 -12.22 -7.19 -9.96
C MET A 108 -12.64 -8.65 -10.08
N THR A 109 -11.78 -9.48 -10.70
CA THR A 109 -12.08 -10.91 -10.90
C THR A 109 -10.81 -11.72 -11.06
N HIS A 110 -10.86 -12.98 -10.58
CA HIS A 110 -9.81 -13.96 -10.85
C HIS A 110 -10.25 -14.98 -11.92
N PRO A 111 -9.29 -15.67 -12.57
CA PRO A 111 -9.58 -16.88 -13.34
C PRO A 111 -10.30 -17.95 -12.51
N GLY A 112 -11.13 -18.76 -13.14
CA GLY A 112 -11.99 -19.73 -12.47
C GLY A 112 -11.27 -20.84 -11.68
N SER A 113 -9.96 -20.99 -11.83
CA SER A 113 -9.14 -21.99 -11.11
C SER A 113 -8.72 -21.52 -9.71
N ILE A 114 -8.84 -20.23 -9.40
CA ILE A 114 -8.44 -19.68 -8.10
C ILE A 114 -9.62 -19.77 -7.14
N SER A 115 -9.42 -20.44 -5.99
CA SER A 115 -10.46 -20.65 -5.00
C SER A 115 -9.97 -20.62 -3.54
N ASN A 116 -8.69 -20.39 -3.32
CA ASN A 116 -8.08 -20.33 -1.99
C ASN A 116 -7.26 -19.08 -1.78
N HIS A 117 -7.02 -18.72 -0.53
CA HIS A 117 -6.30 -17.49 -0.15
C HIS A 117 -4.87 -17.44 -0.72
N PHE A 118 -4.14 -18.54 -0.74
CA PHE A 118 -2.73 -18.55 -1.18
C PHE A 118 -2.59 -18.18 -2.64
N ASP A 119 -3.32 -18.87 -3.51
CA ASP A 119 -3.27 -18.64 -4.95
C ASP A 119 -3.80 -17.23 -5.28
N ALA A 120 -4.86 -16.80 -4.61
CA ALA A 120 -5.44 -15.49 -4.80
C ALA A 120 -4.49 -14.37 -4.35
N MET A 121 -3.86 -14.48 -3.18
CA MET A 121 -2.89 -13.50 -2.70
C MET A 121 -1.65 -13.44 -3.59
N HIS A 122 -1.11 -14.60 -3.98
CA HIS A 122 0.03 -14.63 -4.87
C HIS A 122 -0.31 -13.97 -6.21
N HIS A 123 -1.44 -14.32 -6.82
CA HIS A 123 -1.91 -13.73 -8.07
C HIS A 123 -2.08 -12.21 -7.94
N LEU A 124 -2.75 -11.76 -6.88
CA LEU A 124 -2.97 -10.33 -6.62
C LEU A 124 -1.66 -9.56 -6.44
N LEU A 125 -0.74 -10.11 -5.66
CA LEU A 125 0.48 -9.42 -5.24
C LEU A 125 1.66 -9.56 -6.22
N SER A 126 1.56 -10.48 -7.19
CA SER A 126 2.57 -10.64 -8.25
C SER A 126 2.06 -10.19 -9.62
N GLY A 127 0.74 -10.08 -9.83
CA GLY A 127 0.14 -9.90 -11.14
C GLY A 127 0.35 -11.09 -12.08
N GLN A 128 0.61 -12.28 -11.51
CA GLN A 128 0.91 -13.49 -12.26
C GLN A 128 0.18 -14.69 -11.66
N SER A 129 -0.54 -15.42 -12.48
CA SER A 129 -1.17 -16.68 -12.07
C SER A 129 -0.15 -17.81 -12.10
N VAL A 130 0.06 -18.51 -10.98
CA VAL A 130 0.93 -19.69 -10.88
C VAL A 130 0.20 -20.89 -10.31
N LYS A 131 0.63 -22.08 -10.75
CA LYS A 131 -0.06 -23.34 -10.42
C LYS A 131 0.37 -23.99 -9.10
N ARG A 132 1.36 -23.49 -8.36
CA ARG A 132 1.94 -24.17 -7.18
C ARG A 132 2.50 -23.22 -6.14
N VAL A 133 1.66 -22.31 -5.70
CA VAL A 133 2.05 -21.22 -4.78
C VAL A 133 2.51 -21.74 -3.41
N GLN A 134 2.00 -22.87 -2.95
CA GLN A 134 2.28 -23.38 -1.60
C GLN A 134 3.69 -23.95 -1.39
N GLN A 135 4.47 -24.15 -2.45
CA GLN A 135 5.74 -24.87 -2.37
C GLN A 135 6.99 -23.97 -2.20
N GLY A 136 6.87 -22.65 -2.44
CA GLY A 136 7.95 -21.70 -2.26
C GLY A 136 9.22 -22.09 -3.04
N VAL A 137 9.12 -22.17 -4.36
CA VAL A 137 10.26 -22.50 -5.23
C VAL A 137 11.04 -21.26 -5.63
N PRO A 138 12.38 -21.37 -5.88
CA PRO A 138 13.22 -20.23 -6.26
C PRO A 138 12.74 -19.46 -7.50
N ASP A 139 12.01 -20.12 -8.39
CA ASP A 139 11.46 -19.54 -9.64
C ASP A 139 10.11 -18.84 -9.46
N ASP A 140 9.64 -18.71 -8.22
CA ASP A 140 8.39 -17.99 -7.96
C ASP A 140 8.45 -16.55 -8.48
N GLN A 141 7.29 -16.05 -8.89
CA GLN A 141 7.18 -14.69 -9.42
C GLN A 141 7.53 -13.67 -8.32
N PRO A 142 8.30 -12.64 -8.67
CA PRO A 142 8.53 -11.53 -7.77
C PRO A 142 7.22 -10.85 -7.42
N TYR A 143 7.13 -10.41 -6.20
CA TYR A 143 6.01 -9.58 -5.77
C TYR A 143 6.13 -8.16 -6.32
N LEU A 144 5.01 -7.42 -6.42
CA LEU A 144 4.95 -6.09 -7.05
C LEU A 144 6.04 -5.15 -6.56
N GLY A 145 6.24 -5.05 -5.25
CA GLY A 145 7.25 -4.21 -4.64
C GLY A 145 8.69 -4.57 -5.02
N SER A 146 8.95 -5.83 -5.38
CA SER A 146 10.27 -6.27 -5.83
C SER A 146 10.61 -5.71 -7.21
N PHE A 147 9.66 -5.71 -8.14
CA PHE A 147 9.83 -5.04 -9.43
C PHE A 147 9.99 -3.53 -9.28
N ILE A 148 9.17 -2.90 -8.40
CA ILE A 148 9.27 -1.47 -8.13
C ILE A 148 10.66 -1.13 -7.57
N THR A 149 11.17 -1.94 -6.64
CA THR A 149 12.54 -1.78 -6.10
C THR A 149 13.60 -1.89 -7.18
N LYS A 150 13.44 -2.81 -8.14
CA LYS A 150 14.40 -2.99 -9.24
C LYS A 150 14.41 -1.82 -10.21
N TYR A 151 13.25 -1.36 -10.65
CA TYR A 151 13.14 -0.37 -11.73
C TYR A 151 13.05 1.08 -11.24
N ARG A 152 12.60 1.30 -10.02
CA ARG A 152 12.44 2.62 -9.38
C ARG A 152 12.87 2.56 -7.92
N PRO A 153 14.11 2.23 -7.60
CA PRO A 153 14.58 2.22 -6.21
C PRO A 153 14.47 3.62 -5.60
N SER A 154 14.41 3.68 -4.28
CA SER A 154 14.54 4.96 -3.56
C SER A 154 15.85 5.64 -3.93
N THR A 155 15.79 6.94 -4.18
CA THR A 155 17.00 7.76 -4.34
C THR A 155 17.50 8.30 -3.00
N ARG A 156 16.75 8.05 -1.91
CA ARG A 156 17.09 8.44 -0.54
C ARG A 156 17.68 7.25 0.22
N ASN A 157 18.29 7.53 1.36
CA ASN A 157 18.93 6.53 2.23
C ASN A 157 17.88 5.80 3.09
N ILE A 158 16.91 5.17 2.44
CA ILE A 158 15.87 4.38 3.07
C ILE A 158 15.58 3.16 2.18
N VAL A 159 15.01 2.11 2.76
CA VAL A 159 14.56 0.94 2.00
C VAL A 159 13.54 1.33 0.92
N SER A 160 13.61 0.69 -0.23
CA SER A 160 12.68 0.99 -1.32
C SER A 160 11.34 0.31 -1.16
N ASN A 161 11.26 -0.76 -0.38
CA ASN A 161 10.12 -1.67 -0.29
C ASN A 161 9.97 -2.20 1.14
N ALA A 162 8.77 -2.09 1.68
CA ALA A 162 8.46 -2.56 3.02
C ALA A 162 7.07 -3.23 3.07
N TRP A 163 6.90 -4.11 4.06
CA TRP A 163 5.62 -4.73 4.35
C TRP A 163 5.33 -4.63 5.85
N LEU A 164 4.29 -3.89 6.18
CA LEU A 164 3.85 -3.68 7.56
C LEU A 164 2.94 -4.82 7.98
N ILE A 165 3.40 -5.58 8.96
CA ILE A 165 2.74 -6.77 9.53
C ILE A 165 2.39 -7.80 8.45
N LYS A 166 3.42 -8.47 7.89
CA LYS A 166 3.22 -9.52 6.89
C LYS A 166 2.23 -10.58 7.36
N CYS A 167 2.36 -10.98 8.61
CA CYS A 167 1.67 -12.13 9.13
C CYS A 167 1.17 -11.89 10.55
N VAL A 168 -0.11 -12.14 10.74
CA VAL A 168 -0.74 -12.18 12.07
C VAL A 168 -1.59 -13.46 12.13
N GLY A 169 -1.22 -14.44 12.96
CA GLY A 169 -1.97 -15.68 13.18
C GLY A 169 -1.51 -16.89 12.37
N PRO A 170 -2.39 -17.80 11.98
CA PRO A 170 -2.01 -19.11 11.44
C PRO A 170 -1.14 -19.02 10.17
N PRO A 171 -0.23 -19.98 9.95
CA PRO A 171 0.65 -20.01 8.78
C PRO A 171 -0.07 -19.94 7.43
N VAL A 172 -1.35 -20.26 7.41
CA VAL A 172 -2.26 -20.16 6.25
C VAL A 172 -2.19 -18.79 5.54
N PHE A 173 -2.04 -17.70 6.29
CA PHE A 173 -1.94 -16.34 5.73
C PHE A 173 -0.50 -15.86 5.55
N CYS A 174 0.46 -16.74 5.76
CA CYS A 174 1.88 -16.44 5.81
C CYS A 174 2.67 -17.32 4.84
N ALA A 175 2.05 -17.71 3.73
CA ALA A 175 2.71 -18.57 2.75
C ALA A 175 4.13 -18.05 2.42
N PRO A 176 5.14 -18.92 2.37
CA PRO A 176 6.55 -18.51 2.28
C PRO A 176 6.87 -17.75 1.00
N ASN A 177 6.10 -17.97 -0.04
CA ASN A 177 6.26 -17.34 -1.35
C ASN A 177 5.43 -16.07 -1.56
N ILE A 178 4.75 -15.57 -0.52
CA ILE A 178 4.06 -14.27 -0.58
C ILE A 178 5.01 -13.17 -0.11
N GLY A 179 5.18 -12.13 -0.93
CA GLY A 179 6.05 -11.00 -0.62
C GLY A 179 7.53 -11.37 -0.63
N ILE A 180 7.98 -12.01 -1.70
CA ILE A 180 9.38 -12.41 -1.91
C ILE A 180 9.97 -11.74 -3.14
N GLY A 181 11.29 -11.75 -3.24
CA GLY A 181 12.01 -11.29 -4.43
C GLY A 181 11.83 -12.20 -5.65
N GLY A 182 11.36 -13.43 -5.44
CA GLY A 182 11.24 -14.44 -6.49
C GLY A 182 12.54 -14.62 -7.26
N TYR A 183 12.46 -14.79 -8.55
CA TYR A 183 13.64 -14.95 -9.41
C TYR A 183 14.54 -13.68 -9.49
N LEU A 184 14.09 -12.53 -8.99
CA LEU A 184 14.95 -11.35 -8.84
C LEU A 184 15.93 -11.47 -7.67
N GLY A 185 15.66 -12.36 -6.73
CA GLY A 185 16.50 -12.59 -5.56
C GLY A 185 16.07 -11.80 -4.31
N SER A 186 16.64 -12.18 -3.18
CA SER A 186 16.29 -11.64 -1.85
C SER A 186 16.62 -10.17 -1.67
N ALA A 187 17.54 -9.61 -2.43
CA ALA A 187 17.90 -8.20 -2.39
C ALA A 187 16.72 -7.25 -2.76
N TYR A 188 15.74 -7.78 -3.50
CA TYR A 188 14.54 -7.04 -3.90
C TYR A 188 13.33 -7.37 -3.03
N ALA A 189 13.46 -8.27 -2.06
CA ALA A 189 12.38 -8.58 -1.13
C ALA A 189 12.05 -7.38 -0.21
N PRO A 190 10.81 -7.28 0.31
CA PRO A 190 10.46 -6.22 1.24
C PRO A 190 11.16 -6.39 2.59
N VAL A 191 11.40 -5.28 3.26
CA VAL A 191 11.69 -5.28 4.69
C VAL A 191 10.39 -5.47 5.44
N PHE A 192 10.32 -6.52 6.27
CA PHE A 192 9.15 -6.78 7.11
C PHE A 192 9.22 -5.95 8.39
N VAL A 193 8.12 -5.24 8.68
CA VAL A 193 8.03 -4.29 9.80
C VAL A 193 6.90 -4.70 10.72
N GLY A 194 7.22 -4.92 11.96
CA GLY A 194 6.24 -5.20 13.01
C GLY A 194 5.67 -6.63 13.00
N SER A 195 4.86 -6.88 14.00
CA SER A 195 4.13 -8.13 14.24
C SER A 195 2.86 -7.82 15.03
N ALA A 196 2.06 -8.84 15.34
CA ALA A 196 0.91 -8.70 16.23
C ALA A 196 1.27 -8.20 17.65
N GLN A 197 2.50 -8.47 18.11
CA GLN A 197 3.00 -8.08 19.42
C GLN A 197 3.91 -6.85 19.39
N ASN A 198 4.24 -6.33 18.21
CA ASN A 198 5.08 -5.16 18.00
C ASN A 198 4.58 -4.37 16.80
N HIS A 199 3.65 -3.45 17.02
CA HIS A 199 3.06 -2.64 15.96
C HIS A 199 2.89 -1.17 16.41
N PRO A 200 2.78 -0.22 15.47
CA PRO A 200 2.79 1.21 15.76
C PRO A 200 1.68 1.73 16.70
N ALA A 201 0.61 0.95 16.95
CA ALA A 201 -0.40 1.32 17.94
C ALA A 201 0.02 0.99 19.39
N MET A 202 1.11 0.26 19.58
CA MET A 202 1.66 -0.04 20.92
C MET A 202 2.63 1.04 21.36
N ALA A 203 2.63 1.36 22.67
CA ALA A 203 3.53 2.37 23.24
C ALA A 203 5.02 2.00 23.15
N ASN A 204 5.31 0.71 23.08
CA ASN A 204 6.68 0.18 23.01
C ASN A 204 7.04 -0.34 21.62
N PHE A 205 6.41 0.18 20.56
CA PHE A 205 6.75 -0.18 19.20
C PHE A 205 8.22 0.07 18.91
N THR A 206 8.88 -0.94 18.37
CA THR A 206 10.29 -0.87 17.94
C THR A 206 10.39 -1.07 16.42
N PRO A 207 11.17 -0.24 15.72
CA PRO A 207 11.44 -0.44 14.30
C PRO A 207 12.14 -1.78 14.04
N PRO A 208 12.20 -2.22 12.77
CA PRO A 208 12.91 -3.44 12.42
C PRO A 208 14.38 -3.41 12.89
N PRO A 209 14.96 -4.57 13.28
CA PRO A 209 16.36 -4.66 13.75
C PRO A 209 17.39 -4.10 12.75
N ILE A 210 17.04 -3.98 11.48
CA ILE A 210 17.90 -3.34 10.46
C ILE A 210 18.21 -1.87 10.81
N TYR A 211 17.39 -1.22 11.65
CA TYR A 211 17.60 0.14 12.13
C TYR A 211 18.08 0.21 13.58
N ASP A 212 18.25 -0.95 14.25
CA ASP A 212 18.82 -1.07 15.59
C ASP A 212 20.24 -1.62 15.47
N LEU A 213 21.19 -0.76 15.21
CA LEU A 213 22.54 -1.16 14.79
C LEU A 213 23.52 -1.33 15.93
N GLY A 214 23.12 -1.09 17.16
CA GLY A 214 24.02 -1.19 18.31
C GLY A 214 25.24 -0.23 18.18
N ASP A 215 26.44 -0.77 18.21
CA ASP A 215 27.68 0.02 18.14
C ASP A 215 28.04 0.41 16.69
N GLU A 216 27.87 1.71 16.36
CA GLU A 216 28.22 2.28 15.05
C GLU A 216 29.69 2.05 14.67
N LYS A 217 30.61 2.05 15.65
CA LYS A 217 32.04 1.80 15.41
C LYS A 217 32.28 0.36 14.97
N LEU A 218 31.56 -0.58 15.55
CA LEU A 218 31.62 -1.98 15.18
C LEU A 218 31.07 -2.19 13.76
N LEU A 219 30.00 -1.50 13.42
CA LEU A 219 29.43 -1.53 12.06
C LEU A 219 30.40 -0.97 11.01
N ALA A 220 31.02 0.17 11.30
CA ALA A 220 32.04 0.75 10.42
C ALA A 220 33.22 -0.21 10.20
N LYS A 221 33.69 -0.87 11.26
CA LYS A 221 34.73 -1.90 11.15
C LYS A 221 34.31 -3.09 10.29
N ARG A 222 33.08 -3.57 10.47
CA ARG A 222 32.52 -4.66 9.64
C ARG A 222 32.41 -4.27 8.17
N ARG A 223 31.98 -3.02 7.88
CA ARG A 223 31.92 -2.48 6.51
C ARG A 223 33.31 -2.49 5.85
N THR A 224 34.33 -1.97 6.54
CA THR A 224 35.69 -1.94 6.04
C THR A 224 36.20 -3.35 5.75
N LEU A 225 36.07 -4.28 6.70
CA LEU A 225 36.48 -5.66 6.54
C LEU A 225 35.78 -6.35 5.36
N LEU A 226 34.47 -6.13 5.21
CA LEU A 226 33.69 -6.70 4.11
C LEU A 226 34.15 -6.12 2.75
N SER A 227 34.39 -4.82 2.68
CA SER A 227 34.93 -4.16 1.50
C SER A 227 36.32 -4.72 1.10
N ASP A 228 37.19 -4.97 2.07
CA ASP A 228 38.54 -5.54 1.85
C ASP A 228 38.45 -6.99 1.32
N ILE A 229 37.54 -7.80 1.89
CA ILE A 229 37.31 -9.18 1.42
C ILE A 229 36.77 -9.16 -0.01
N GLU A 230 35.78 -8.34 -0.29
CA GLU A 230 35.10 -8.30 -1.60
C GLU A 230 35.99 -7.70 -2.71
N SER A 231 36.83 -6.74 -2.40
CA SER A 231 37.78 -6.20 -3.37
C SER A 231 38.70 -7.28 -3.97
N ASN A 232 38.85 -8.39 -3.24
CA ASN A 232 39.67 -9.53 -3.64
C ASN A 232 38.88 -10.70 -4.25
N VAL A 233 37.52 -10.73 -4.06
CA VAL A 233 36.67 -11.89 -4.41
C VAL A 233 35.64 -11.56 -5.48
N LEU A 234 35.08 -10.35 -5.46
CA LEU A 234 34.06 -9.98 -6.44
C LEU A 234 34.67 -9.64 -7.80
N SER A 235 34.08 -10.20 -8.85
CA SER A 235 34.37 -9.82 -10.21
C SER A 235 34.13 -8.33 -10.43
N LYS A 236 34.98 -7.66 -11.19
CA LYS A 236 34.84 -6.25 -11.57
C LYS A 236 33.80 -6.04 -12.69
N ASP A 237 33.00 -7.05 -12.96
CA ASP A 237 31.92 -7.01 -13.93
C ASP A 237 30.68 -6.25 -13.41
N ALA A 238 29.66 -6.13 -14.27
CA ALA A 238 28.42 -5.43 -13.95
C ALA A 238 27.70 -6.04 -12.73
N ILE A 239 27.76 -7.36 -12.55
CA ILE A 239 27.09 -8.08 -11.45
C ILE A 239 27.76 -7.75 -10.11
N GLY A 240 29.09 -7.76 -10.06
CA GLY A 240 29.84 -7.39 -8.86
C GLY A 240 29.63 -5.93 -8.46
N LYS A 241 29.50 -5.03 -9.45
CA LYS A 241 29.19 -3.63 -9.20
C LYS A 241 27.79 -3.44 -8.67
N ASP A 242 26.78 -4.06 -9.28
CA ASP A 242 25.38 -3.99 -8.83
C ASP A 242 25.24 -4.51 -7.38
N TRP A 243 25.96 -5.58 -7.03
CA TRP A 243 25.99 -6.11 -5.67
C TRP A 243 26.62 -5.14 -4.68
N SER A 244 27.75 -4.53 -5.03
CA SER A 244 28.41 -3.53 -4.21
C SER A 244 27.53 -2.30 -3.97
N ASP A 245 26.85 -1.80 -5.01
CA ASP A 245 25.96 -0.65 -4.94
C ASP A 245 24.73 -0.94 -4.05
N LEU A 246 24.14 -2.14 -4.14
CA LEU A 246 23.01 -2.57 -3.30
C LEU A 246 23.43 -2.66 -1.82
N ARG A 247 24.62 -3.19 -1.54
CA ARG A 247 25.17 -3.26 -0.19
C ARG A 247 25.41 -1.88 0.41
N GLU A 248 26.02 -0.97 -0.33
CA GLU A 248 26.27 0.40 0.13
C GLU A 248 24.95 1.12 0.43
N LYS A 249 23.94 0.98 -0.43
CA LYS A 249 22.59 1.51 -0.17
C LYS A 249 21.96 0.89 1.08
N ALA A 250 22.10 -0.43 1.28
CA ALA A 250 21.61 -1.08 2.48
C ALA A 250 22.30 -0.54 3.73
N TYR A 251 23.63 -0.38 3.70
CA TYR A 251 24.40 0.19 4.79
C TYR A 251 23.97 1.64 5.10
N ASP A 252 23.84 2.48 4.08
CA ASP A 252 23.41 3.85 4.23
C ASP A 252 21.98 3.92 4.77
N ALA A 253 21.06 3.08 4.29
CA ALA A 253 19.70 2.99 4.82
C ALA A 253 19.67 2.60 6.31
N MET A 254 20.60 1.76 6.73
CA MET A 254 20.73 1.30 8.13
C MET A 254 21.34 2.35 9.07
N THR A 255 22.33 3.11 8.61
CA THR A 255 23.15 3.98 9.47
C THR A 255 22.69 5.42 9.54
N ARG A 256 21.87 5.86 8.59
CA ARG A 256 21.46 7.26 8.53
C ARG A 256 20.21 7.55 9.34
N PRO A 257 20.16 8.71 10.02
CA PRO A 257 19.04 9.10 10.88
C PRO A 257 17.69 9.10 10.16
N GLU A 258 17.66 9.52 8.91
CA GLU A 258 16.42 9.69 8.13
C GLU A 258 15.63 8.39 8.00
N GLY A 259 16.34 7.25 7.86
CA GLY A 259 15.71 5.94 7.81
C GLY A 259 15.02 5.59 9.14
N ARG A 260 15.65 5.90 10.26
CA ARG A 260 15.11 5.65 11.62
C ARG A 260 13.95 6.59 11.94
N GLU A 261 14.09 7.87 11.63
CA GLU A 261 13.08 8.91 11.88
C GLU A 261 11.76 8.62 11.17
N ALA A 262 11.79 7.96 10.00
CA ALA A 262 10.58 7.56 9.29
C ALA A 262 9.70 6.60 10.12
N PHE A 263 10.29 5.80 11.00
CA PHE A 263 9.58 4.83 11.84
C PHE A 263 9.12 5.42 13.20
N ASP A 264 9.58 6.62 13.54
CA ASP A 264 9.26 7.24 14.81
C ASP A 264 7.95 8.02 14.74
N LEU A 265 6.88 7.42 15.28
CA LEU A 265 5.56 8.04 15.33
C LEU A 265 5.42 9.14 16.41
N ASP A 266 6.39 9.29 17.30
CA ASP A 266 6.37 10.35 18.31
C ASP A 266 6.61 11.75 17.70
N HIS A 267 7.09 11.79 16.45
CA HIS A 267 7.12 13.00 15.65
C HIS A 267 5.75 13.43 15.11
N GLU A 268 4.71 12.60 15.23
CA GLU A 268 3.34 12.94 14.83
C GLU A 268 2.54 13.48 16.02
N SER A 269 1.73 14.50 15.75
CA SER A 269 0.84 15.04 16.78
C SER A 269 -0.19 13.99 17.23
N GLU A 270 -0.62 14.07 18.49
CA GLU A 270 -1.71 13.25 19.02
C GLU A 270 -2.95 13.35 18.14
N GLN A 271 -3.28 14.58 17.66
CA GLN A 271 -4.41 14.81 16.77
C GLN A 271 -4.26 14.03 15.44
N THR A 272 -3.06 14.01 14.85
CA THR A 272 -2.80 13.22 13.65
C THR A 272 -2.96 11.73 13.92
N ARG A 273 -2.37 11.25 15.00
CA ARG A 273 -2.47 9.84 15.40
C ARG A 273 -3.92 9.42 15.68
N ASP A 274 -4.72 10.29 16.30
CA ASP A 274 -6.15 10.06 16.57
C ASP A 274 -6.99 10.06 15.30
N ARG A 275 -6.67 10.94 14.33
CA ARG A 275 -7.33 10.98 13.02
C ARG A 275 -7.26 9.63 12.31
N TYR A 276 -6.10 8.97 12.33
CA TYR A 276 -5.93 7.64 11.73
C TYR A 276 -6.55 6.52 12.56
N GLY A 277 -6.77 6.74 13.84
CA GLY A 277 -7.25 5.76 14.81
C GLY A 277 -6.13 5.03 15.54
N ARG A 278 -6.30 4.90 16.88
CA ARG A 278 -5.32 4.26 17.79
C ARG A 278 -5.42 2.72 17.78
N HIS A 279 -5.46 2.16 16.60
CA HIS A 279 -5.53 0.71 16.37
C HIS A 279 -4.52 0.30 15.28
N PRO A 280 -4.18 -0.99 15.15
CA PRO A 280 -3.12 -1.45 14.26
C PRO A 280 -3.24 -0.93 12.84
N LEU A 281 -4.40 -1.04 12.18
CA LEU A 281 -4.56 -0.55 10.81
C LEU A 281 -4.31 0.96 10.71
N GLY A 282 -4.88 1.76 11.62
CA GLY A 282 -4.73 3.21 11.60
C GLY A 282 -3.27 3.65 11.75
N GLN A 283 -2.58 3.13 12.77
CA GLN A 283 -1.20 3.51 13.03
C GLN A 283 -0.22 2.92 11.98
N ASN A 284 -0.54 1.77 11.38
CA ASN A 284 0.22 1.25 10.24
C ASN A 284 0.04 2.11 8.98
N LEU A 285 -1.15 2.63 8.69
CA LEU A 285 -1.35 3.56 7.57
C LEU A 285 -0.63 4.89 7.81
N LEU A 286 -0.62 5.39 9.04
CA LEU A 286 0.19 6.56 9.41
C LEU A 286 1.68 6.29 9.20
N LEU A 287 2.19 5.14 9.64
CA LEU A 287 3.57 4.74 9.41
C LEU A 287 3.86 4.60 7.91
N ALA A 288 2.97 4.02 7.12
CA ALA A 288 3.13 3.89 5.67
C ALA A 288 3.23 5.27 4.99
N ARG A 289 2.42 6.24 5.41
CA ARG A 289 2.51 7.63 4.92
C ARG A 289 3.88 8.23 5.24
N ARG A 290 4.38 8.09 6.47
CA ARG A 290 5.70 8.59 6.87
C ARG A 290 6.83 7.93 6.06
N MET A 291 6.74 6.63 5.85
CA MET A 291 7.72 5.89 5.05
C MET A 291 7.75 6.39 3.60
N VAL A 292 6.59 6.62 2.98
CA VAL A 292 6.49 7.18 1.63
C VAL A 292 7.04 8.63 1.60
N GLU A 293 6.70 9.45 2.59
CA GLU A 293 7.24 10.80 2.73
C GLU A 293 8.78 10.80 2.87
N ALA A 294 9.34 9.80 3.54
CA ALA A 294 10.78 9.57 3.66
C ALA A 294 11.43 9.01 2.38
N GLY A 295 10.64 8.53 1.41
CA GLY A 295 11.12 8.05 0.11
C GLY A 295 11.00 6.56 -0.16
N VAL A 296 10.33 5.79 0.69
CA VAL A 296 9.98 4.39 0.38
C VAL A 296 9.05 4.35 -0.82
N ARG A 297 9.34 3.49 -1.79
CA ARG A 297 8.62 3.47 -3.07
C ARG A 297 7.36 2.61 -3.04
N TYR A 298 7.39 1.57 -2.24
CA TYR A 298 6.26 0.65 -2.14
C TYR A 298 6.09 0.15 -0.70
N VAL A 299 4.93 0.36 -0.13
CA VAL A 299 4.59 -0.10 1.22
C VAL A 299 3.35 -0.96 1.15
N THR A 300 3.47 -2.25 1.43
CA THR A 300 2.31 -3.10 1.67
C THR A 300 1.90 -3.01 3.13
N VAL A 301 0.64 -2.74 3.38
CA VAL A 301 0.04 -2.70 4.71
C VAL A 301 -0.96 -3.83 4.81
N ASN A 302 -0.75 -4.76 5.75
CA ASN A 302 -1.80 -5.71 6.10
C ASN A 302 -2.96 -4.95 6.73
N GLY A 303 -4.15 -5.10 6.17
CA GLY A 303 -5.39 -4.46 6.63
C GLY A 303 -5.91 -4.96 7.97
N TRP A 304 -5.06 -5.56 8.79
CA TRP A 304 -5.41 -6.05 10.12
C TRP A 304 -5.86 -4.93 11.05
N THR A 305 -7.11 -5.01 11.50
CA THR A 305 -7.76 -3.94 12.26
C THR A 305 -7.48 -3.97 13.77
N GLY A 306 -6.83 -4.96 14.24
CA GLY A 306 -6.47 -4.91 15.62
C GLY A 306 -6.53 -6.21 16.20
N GLN A 307 -5.88 -6.34 17.32
CA GLN A 307 -6.15 -5.88 18.68
C GLN A 307 -5.39 -4.58 19.03
N ALA A 308 -6.12 -3.51 19.32
CA ALA A 308 -5.55 -2.28 19.86
C ALA A 308 -5.26 -2.46 21.38
N PRO A 309 -4.39 -1.62 21.98
CA PRO A 309 -4.07 -1.74 23.40
C PRO A 309 -5.28 -1.68 24.36
N HIS A 310 -6.36 -1.00 23.95
CA HIS A 310 -7.60 -0.87 24.71
C HIS A 310 -8.63 -1.96 24.39
N ASP A 311 -8.39 -2.82 23.38
CA ASP A 311 -9.30 -3.91 23.05
C ASP A 311 -9.13 -5.08 24.00
N THR A 312 -10.23 -5.59 24.56
CA THR A 312 -10.21 -6.82 25.37
C THR A 312 -10.05 -8.07 24.49
N LYS A 313 -10.51 -7.99 23.24
CA LYS A 313 -10.38 -9.03 22.21
C LYS A 313 -10.13 -8.36 20.88
N GLY A 314 -9.41 -9.04 19.99
CA GLY A 314 -9.16 -8.58 18.62
C GLY A 314 -9.46 -9.68 17.61
N PRO A 315 -9.71 -9.32 16.36
CA PRO A 315 -9.86 -10.30 15.30
C PRO A 315 -8.55 -11.06 15.09
N PRO A 316 -8.65 -12.33 14.63
CA PRO A 316 -7.47 -13.06 14.18
C PRO A 316 -6.81 -12.33 13.00
N SER A 317 -5.67 -12.82 12.57
CA SER A 317 -4.82 -12.23 11.52
C SER A 317 -5.54 -11.81 10.25
N SER A 318 -6.54 -12.56 9.83
CA SER A 318 -7.39 -12.23 8.68
C SER A 318 -8.66 -11.55 9.17
N SER A 319 -8.56 -10.28 9.53
CA SER A 319 -9.71 -9.48 10.01
C SER A 319 -10.91 -9.52 9.03
N TRP A 320 -10.64 -9.77 7.75
CA TRP A 320 -11.62 -9.70 6.67
C TRP A 320 -12.14 -11.05 6.21
N ASP A 321 -11.72 -12.15 6.85
CA ASP A 321 -12.27 -13.46 6.59
C ASP A 321 -13.73 -13.55 7.10
N MET A 322 -14.64 -14.03 6.26
CA MET A 322 -16.08 -13.98 6.54
C MET A 322 -16.72 -15.38 6.62
N HIS A 323 -15.95 -16.43 6.91
CA HIS A 323 -16.52 -17.79 6.95
C HIS A 323 -17.59 -18.03 8.04
N GLY A 324 -17.58 -17.22 9.09
CA GLY A 324 -18.53 -17.40 10.18
C GLY A 324 -18.38 -18.74 10.89
N GLY A 325 -19.50 -19.32 11.30
CA GLY A 325 -19.54 -20.61 11.99
C GLY A 325 -19.04 -21.80 11.17
N ASN A 326 -18.99 -21.68 9.84
CA ASN A 326 -18.50 -22.74 8.96
C ASN A 326 -17.03 -23.12 9.20
N MET A 327 -16.23 -22.18 9.70
CA MET A 327 -14.82 -22.40 10.05
C MET A 327 -14.57 -22.26 11.55
N GLY A 328 -15.60 -22.34 12.39
CA GLY A 328 -15.49 -22.11 13.82
C GLY A 328 -15.16 -20.65 14.19
N MET A 329 -15.35 -19.73 13.24
CA MET A 329 -15.18 -18.30 13.46
C MET A 329 -16.45 -17.67 14.04
N GLY A 330 -16.35 -16.45 14.54
CA GLY A 330 -17.51 -15.72 15.07
C GLY A 330 -18.46 -15.24 13.95
N ASN A 331 -19.43 -14.39 14.33
CA ASN A 331 -20.35 -13.78 13.39
C ASN A 331 -19.62 -12.86 12.40
N ALA A 332 -19.61 -13.20 11.11
CA ALA A 332 -18.94 -12.41 10.07
C ALA A 332 -19.49 -10.98 9.93
N PHE A 333 -20.70 -10.73 10.40
CA PHE A 333 -21.35 -9.42 10.42
C PHE A 333 -21.34 -8.77 11.82
N GLY A 334 -20.65 -9.39 12.78
CA GLY A 334 -20.63 -8.95 14.15
C GLY A 334 -19.83 -7.66 14.36
N ASN A 335 -20.03 -7.03 15.52
CA ASN A 335 -19.34 -5.82 15.97
C ASN A 335 -18.50 -6.03 17.24
N GLY A 336 -18.28 -7.30 17.62
CA GLY A 336 -17.44 -7.67 18.75
C GLY A 336 -15.95 -7.66 18.38
N SER A 337 -15.26 -8.76 18.65
CA SER A 337 -13.84 -8.91 18.30
C SER A 337 -13.59 -9.42 16.89
N TYR A 338 -14.63 -9.71 16.12
CA TYR A 338 -14.59 -10.29 14.80
C TYR A 338 -15.80 -9.83 13.97
N GLY A 339 -15.62 -9.70 12.65
CA GLY A 339 -16.68 -9.39 11.71
C GLY A 339 -16.64 -7.96 11.17
N MET A 340 -17.46 -7.73 10.16
CA MET A 340 -17.48 -6.45 9.42
C MET A 340 -17.86 -5.26 10.31
N GLY A 341 -18.76 -5.43 11.27
CA GLY A 341 -19.14 -4.37 12.20
C GLY A 341 -18.00 -3.89 13.10
N PHE A 342 -16.96 -4.70 13.29
CA PHE A 342 -15.73 -4.30 13.97
C PHE A 342 -14.70 -3.70 13.00
N CYS A 343 -14.56 -4.27 11.81
CA CYS A 343 -13.51 -3.92 10.87
C CYS A 343 -13.82 -2.65 10.06
N LEU A 344 -15.07 -2.49 9.62
CA LEU A 344 -15.45 -1.38 8.73
C LEU A 344 -15.29 0.01 9.34
N PRO A 345 -15.70 0.29 10.59
CA PRO A 345 -15.47 1.60 11.20
C PRO A 345 -13.97 1.95 11.35
N ARG A 346 -13.13 0.94 11.60
CA ARG A 346 -11.68 1.12 11.70
C ARG A 346 -11.03 1.37 10.34
N LEU A 347 -11.50 0.70 9.30
CA LEU A 347 -11.09 0.99 7.92
C LEU A 347 -11.54 2.39 7.50
N ASP A 348 -12.79 2.77 7.81
CA ASP A 348 -13.33 4.09 7.52
C ASP A 348 -12.43 5.19 8.10
N GLN A 349 -12.14 5.12 9.39
CA GLN A 349 -11.30 6.09 10.07
C GLN A 349 -9.86 6.11 9.50
N ALA A 350 -9.24 4.94 9.37
CA ALA A 350 -7.85 4.83 8.96
C ALA A 350 -7.62 5.27 7.50
N LEU A 351 -8.48 4.84 6.58
CA LEU A 351 -8.37 5.20 5.17
C LEU A 351 -8.74 6.66 4.92
N SER A 352 -9.78 7.18 5.58
CA SER A 352 -10.13 8.58 5.50
C SER A 352 -9.04 9.49 6.08
N GLY A 353 -8.41 9.06 7.18
CA GLY A 353 -7.23 9.73 7.74
C GLY A 353 -6.08 9.79 6.74
N LEU A 354 -5.77 8.66 6.10
CA LEU A 354 -4.71 8.59 5.09
C LEU A 354 -4.98 9.49 3.89
N LEU A 355 -6.15 9.38 3.27
CA LEU A 355 -6.49 10.17 2.06
C LEU A 355 -6.49 11.67 2.35
N SER A 356 -7.04 12.09 3.50
CA SER A 356 -7.04 13.49 3.92
C SER A 356 -5.61 14.01 4.17
N ASP A 357 -4.79 13.24 4.87
CA ASP A 357 -3.40 13.64 5.20
C ASP A 357 -2.52 13.72 3.94
N LEU A 358 -2.64 12.76 3.02
CA LEU A 358 -1.96 12.81 1.72
C LEU A 358 -2.35 14.05 0.91
N LYS A 359 -3.63 14.41 0.92
CA LYS A 359 -4.14 15.60 0.25
C LYS A 359 -3.61 16.88 0.89
N GLU A 360 -3.73 17.02 2.21
CA GLU A 360 -3.27 18.17 2.97
C GLU A 360 -1.76 18.42 2.80
N ARG A 361 -0.98 17.36 2.64
CA ARG A 361 0.48 17.40 2.42
C ARG A 361 0.88 17.56 0.97
N GLY A 362 -0.06 17.59 0.01
CA GLY A 362 0.24 17.64 -1.42
C GLY A 362 0.94 16.37 -1.94
N MET A 363 0.72 15.23 -1.29
CA MET A 363 1.33 13.96 -1.65
C MET A 363 0.46 13.10 -2.58
N MET A 364 -0.83 13.46 -2.76
CA MET A 364 -1.77 12.66 -3.58
C MET A 364 -1.31 12.46 -5.01
N ASP A 365 -0.72 13.48 -5.65
CA ASP A 365 -0.30 13.41 -7.05
C ASP A 365 0.83 12.39 -7.29
N ASN A 366 1.59 12.08 -6.24
CA ASN A 366 2.76 11.21 -6.29
C ASN A 366 2.62 9.93 -5.46
N THR A 367 1.49 9.71 -4.81
CA THR A 367 1.24 8.53 -3.99
C THR A 367 0.00 7.79 -4.45
N LEU A 368 0.19 6.62 -5.06
CA LEU A 368 -0.91 5.71 -5.34
C LEU A 368 -1.34 5.00 -4.05
N VAL A 369 -2.63 5.02 -3.76
CA VAL A 369 -3.24 4.21 -2.71
C VAL A 369 -4.10 3.14 -3.36
N VAL A 370 -3.82 1.88 -3.05
CA VAL A 370 -4.60 0.72 -3.50
C VAL A 370 -5.17 0.02 -2.28
N VAL A 371 -6.48 -0.20 -2.24
CA VAL A 371 -7.15 -0.94 -1.15
C VAL A 371 -7.95 -2.07 -1.76
N THR A 372 -7.59 -3.30 -1.45
CA THR A 372 -8.24 -4.49 -2.02
C THR A 372 -8.08 -5.71 -1.12
N GLY A 373 -9.00 -6.64 -1.18
CA GLY A 373 -8.81 -8.00 -0.69
C GLY A 373 -8.28 -8.92 -1.78
N GLU A 374 -7.87 -10.12 -1.41
CA GLU A 374 -7.37 -11.11 -2.37
C GLU A 374 -8.48 -11.73 -3.23
N PHE A 375 -9.73 -11.69 -2.80
CA PHE A 375 -10.94 -12.05 -3.56
C PHE A 375 -12.21 -11.54 -2.85
N GLY A 376 -13.38 -11.79 -3.45
CA GLY A 376 -14.68 -11.50 -2.87
C GLY A 376 -15.28 -12.67 -2.11
N ARG A 377 -16.54 -12.52 -1.71
CA ARG A 377 -17.29 -13.51 -0.97
C ARG A 377 -18.58 -13.92 -1.70
N THR A 378 -19.07 -15.14 -1.42
CA THR A 378 -20.29 -15.65 -2.05
C THR A 378 -21.45 -14.66 -1.90
N PRO A 379 -22.27 -14.49 -2.95
CA PRO A 379 -23.46 -13.66 -2.85
C PRO A 379 -24.41 -14.10 -1.72
N ASN A 380 -24.62 -15.39 -1.57
CA ASN A 380 -25.49 -15.90 -0.52
C ASN A 380 -24.79 -15.92 0.83
N VAL A 381 -25.47 -15.35 1.83
CA VAL A 381 -25.13 -15.53 3.24
C VAL A 381 -25.42 -16.99 3.63
N LEU A 382 -24.49 -17.60 4.35
CA LEU A 382 -24.69 -18.96 4.85
C LEU A 382 -25.79 -19.00 5.91
N THR A 383 -26.63 -20.00 5.83
CA THR A 383 -27.70 -20.26 6.83
C THR A 383 -27.14 -20.81 8.13
N GLN A 384 -25.91 -21.34 8.13
CA GLN A 384 -25.22 -21.84 9.31
C GLN A 384 -24.92 -20.71 10.31
N GLN A 385 -25.16 -20.98 11.59
CA GLN A 385 -24.91 -20.03 12.67
C GLN A 385 -23.53 -20.22 13.32
N PRO A 386 -22.79 -19.14 13.61
CA PRO A 386 -23.00 -17.75 13.21
C PRO A 386 -22.86 -17.54 11.70
N PRO A 387 -23.58 -16.55 11.13
CA PRO A 387 -23.64 -16.36 9.69
C PRO A 387 -22.30 -15.90 9.10
N GLY A 388 -22.11 -16.19 7.80
CA GLY A 388 -20.90 -15.81 7.07
C GLY A 388 -21.07 -15.94 5.56
N ARG A 389 -19.97 -15.84 4.82
CA ARG A 389 -19.87 -16.02 3.38
C ARG A 389 -18.61 -16.80 3.01
N GLN A 390 -18.69 -17.65 2.00
CA GLN A 390 -17.56 -18.43 1.47
C GLN A 390 -16.70 -17.63 0.48
N HIS A 391 -15.61 -18.22 0.00
CA HIS A 391 -14.75 -17.64 -1.03
C HIS A 391 -15.50 -17.45 -2.35
N TRP A 392 -15.29 -16.30 -3.00
CA TRP A 392 -15.86 -16.03 -4.32
C TRP A 392 -14.91 -15.18 -5.18
N PRO A 393 -13.97 -15.79 -5.90
CA PRO A 393 -12.96 -15.05 -6.67
C PRO A 393 -13.51 -14.39 -7.94
N LYS A 394 -14.77 -14.65 -8.31
CA LYS A 394 -15.36 -14.22 -9.59
C LYS A 394 -15.85 -12.78 -9.60
N CYS A 395 -15.94 -12.14 -8.44
CA CYS A 395 -16.33 -10.73 -8.34
C CYS A 395 -15.90 -10.16 -6.99
N PHE A 396 -15.17 -9.04 -7.00
CA PHE A 396 -14.83 -8.27 -5.81
C PHE A 396 -14.56 -6.80 -6.16
N SER A 397 -14.45 -5.95 -5.14
CA SER A 397 -14.25 -4.53 -5.32
C SER A 397 -12.90 -4.08 -4.75
N SER A 398 -12.39 -2.98 -5.33
CA SER A 398 -11.16 -2.33 -4.90
C SER A 398 -11.31 -0.81 -4.94
N ILE A 399 -10.47 -0.09 -4.19
CA ILE A 399 -10.36 1.37 -4.24
C ILE A 399 -8.96 1.73 -4.74
N LEU A 400 -8.89 2.67 -5.67
CA LEU A 400 -7.66 3.31 -6.13
C LEU A 400 -7.76 4.82 -5.97
N ALA A 401 -6.68 5.45 -5.47
CA ALA A 401 -6.61 6.90 -5.30
C ALA A 401 -5.20 7.42 -5.56
N GLY A 402 -5.07 8.65 -6.04
CA GLY A 402 -3.79 9.32 -6.22
C GLY A 402 -2.95 8.86 -7.41
N ALA A 403 -1.78 9.45 -7.60
CA ALA A 403 -0.84 9.19 -8.69
C ALA A 403 -1.49 9.20 -10.10
N GLY A 404 -2.41 10.13 -10.32
CA GLY A 404 -3.11 10.31 -11.60
C GLY A 404 -4.42 9.51 -11.74
N ILE A 405 -4.78 8.69 -10.75
CA ILE A 405 -6.10 8.03 -10.74
C ILE A 405 -7.21 9.09 -10.59
N GLY A 406 -8.20 9.04 -11.47
CA GLY A 406 -9.38 9.91 -11.43
C GLY A 406 -10.19 9.67 -10.16
N GLY A 407 -10.76 10.74 -9.61
CA GLY A 407 -11.66 10.66 -8.45
C GLY A 407 -13.12 10.68 -8.85
N GLY A 408 -14.00 10.21 -7.95
CA GLY A 408 -15.44 10.34 -8.11
C GLY A 408 -16.09 9.39 -9.12
N GLN A 409 -15.42 8.31 -9.49
CA GLN A 409 -15.95 7.35 -10.48
C GLN A 409 -16.14 5.94 -9.90
N VAL A 410 -17.05 5.20 -10.50
CA VAL A 410 -17.23 3.77 -10.31
C VAL A 410 -16.91 3.08 -11.62
N TYR A 411 -15.86 2.25 -11.61
CA TYR A 411 -15.40 1.53 -12.79
C TYR A 411 -15.88 0.07 -12.78
N GLY A 412 -16.41 -0.36 -13.91
CA GLY A 412 -16.95 -1.69 -14.09
C GLY A 412 -18.23 -1.97 -13.29
N LYS A 413 -18.85 -3.11 -13.55
CA LYS A 413 -20.12 -3.50 -12.93
C LYS A 413 -20.18 -4.99 -12.62
N SER A 414 -20.80 -5.34 -11.52
CA SER A 414 -21.28 -6.69 -11.23
C SER A 414 -22.75 -6.85 -11.58
N ASN A 415 -23.21 -8.09 -11.65
CA ASN A 415 -24.63 -8.39 -11.89
C ASN A 415 -25.50 -8.00 -10.68
N LYS A 416 -26.82 -8.13 -10.82
CA LYS A 416 -27.80 -7.76 -9.78
C LYS A 416 -27.63 -8.48 -8.44
N HIS A 417 -26.90 -9.56 -8.41
CA HIS A 417 -26.61 -10.34 -7.21
C HIS A 417 -25.15 -10.18 -6.71
N GLY A 418 -24.32 -9.38 -7.40
CA GLY A 418 -22.89 -9.28 -7.09
C GLY A 418 -22.11 -10.58 -7.31
N ALA A 419 -22.65 -11.51 -8.11
CA ALA A 419 -22.04 -12.82 -8.31
C ALA A 419 -20.95 -12.82 -9.38
N TYR A 420 -21.13 -12.04 -10.43
CA TYR A 420 -20.26 -12.03 -11.60
C TYR A 420 -20.07 -10.62 -12.14
N VAL A 421 -18.89 -10.36 -12.63
CA VAL A 421 -18.59 -9.13 -13.39
C VAL A 421 -19.37 -9.16 -14.71
N THR A 422 -19.98 -8.04 -15.08
CA THR A 422 -20.78 -7.87 -16.30
C THR A 422 -20.21 -6.86 -17.28
N SER A 423 -19.35 -5.94 -16.80
CA SER A 423 -18.62 -5.02 -17.67
C SER A 423 -17.23 -4.71 -17.12
N ASP A 424 -16.30 -4.44 -18.02
CA ASP A 424 -14.97 -3.90 -17.76
C ASP A 424 -14.20 -4.68 -16.68
N PRO A 425 -13.99 -6.00 -16.88
CA PRO A 425 -13.32 -6.84 -15.89
C PRO A 425 -11.86 -6.44 -15.71
N ILE A 426 -11.41 -6.34 -14.46
CA ILE A 426 -10.01 -6.15 -14.08
C ILE A 426 -9.52 -7.40 -13.36
N ARG A 427 -8.49 -8.03 -13.88
CA ARG A 427 -7.76 -9.11 -13.22
C ARG A 427 -6.55 -8.56 -12.47
N PRO A 428 -5.93 -9.34 -11.58
CA PRO A 428 -4.69 -8.95 -10.95
C PRO A 428 -3.57 -8.53 -11.91
N GLU A 429 -3.51 -9.09 -13.12
CA GLU A 429 -2.55 -8.70 -14.13
C GLU A 429 -2.76 -7.25 -14.63
N GLU A 430 -4.01 -6.86 -14.86
CA GLU A 430 -4.34 -5.48 -15.27
C GLU A 430 -4.16 -4.51 -14.10
N LEU A 431 -4.49 -4.92 -12.87
CA LEU A 431 -4.21 -4.12 -11.67
C LEU A 431 -2.70 -3.89 -11.49
N ALA A 432 -1.89 -4.93 -11.63
CA ALA A 432 -0.43 -4.84 -11.58
C ALA A 432 0.11 -3.88 -12.64
N ALA A 433 -0.36 -4.02 -13.89
CA ALA A 433 0.02 -3.13 -14.99
C ALA A 433 -0.37 -1.67 -14.71
N THR A 434 -1.55 -1.44 -14.13
CA THR A 434 -2.04 -0.12 -13.75
C THR A 434 -1.17 0.50 -12.64
N ILE A 435 -0.80 -0.28 -11.63
CA ILE A 435 0.14 0.15 -10.57
C ILE A 435 1.49 0.52 -11.18
N TYR A 436 2.04 -0.32 -12.05
CA TYR A 436 3.33 -0.04 -12.70
C TYR A 436 3.26 1.21 -13.57
N HIS A 437 2.18 1.39 -14.34
CA HIS A 437 1.98 2.60 -15.13
C HIS A 437 1.91 3.85 -14.25
N ALA A 438 1.13 3.82 -13.16
CA ALA A 438 1.04 4.92 -12.21
C ALA A 438 2.40 5.33 -11.63
N LEU A 439 3.33 4.37 -11.50
CA LEU A 439 4.68 4.57 -10.95
C LEU A 439 5.76 4.78 -12.02
N ASP A 440 5.37 5.01 -13.28
CA ASP A 440 6.27 5.19 -14.43
C ASP A 440 7.24 4.02 -14.66
N ILE A 441 6.80 2.79 -14.39
CA ILE A 441 7.58 1.57 -14.61
C ILE A 441 7.27 1.03 -16.01
N PRO A 442 8.27 0.85 -16.87
CA PRO A 442 8.07 0.30 -18.21
C PRO A 442 7.67 -1.18 -18.13
N LEU A 443 6.56 -1.55 -18.81
CA LEU A 443 6.06 -2.93 -18.83
C LEU A 443 6.84 -3.83 -19.78
N ASN A 444 7.51 -3.25 -20.78
CA ASN A 444 8.24 -3.91 -21.85
C ASN A 444 9.74 -3.66 -21.70
N ASP A 445 10.35 -4.08 -20.59
CA ASP A 445 11.80 -3.97 -20.45
C ASP A 445 12.47 -5.26 -20.94
N PRO A 446 13.30 -5.22 -22.01
CA PRO A 446 14.05 -6.36 -22.52
C PRO A 446 15.26 -6.75 -21.64
N GLN A 447 15.65 -5.93 -20.66
CA GLN A 447 16.82 -6.16 -19.81
C GLN A 447 16.48 -6.98 -18.56
N ASN A 448 15.99 -8.18 -18.76
CA ASN A 448 15.98 -9.15 -17.68
C ASN A 448 17.35 -9.83 -17.62
N ASN A 449 18.18 -9.44 -16.63
CA ASN A 449 19.55 -9.95 -16.43
C ASN A 449 19.66 -11.47 -16.18
N SER A 450 18.52 -12.15 -16.11
CA SER A 450 18.47 -13.63 -15.96
C SER A 450 18.58 -14.39 -17.29
N GLY A 451 18.73 -13.69 -18.41
CA GLY A 451 18.75 -14.31 -19.75
C GLY A 451 17.40 -14.87 -20.23
N ILE A 452 16.37 -14.81 -19.40
CA ILE A 452 15.01 -15.23 -19.75
C ILE A 452 14.16 -13.96 -19.83
N SER A 453 13.76 -13.59 -21.03
CA SER A 453 12.82 -12.47 -21.25
C SER A 453 11.45 -12.87 -20.73
N ARG A 454 11.12 -12.46 -19.51
CA ARG A 454 9.76 -12.58 -18.95
C ARG A 454 9.16 -11.18 -18.84
N PRO A 455 7.92 -10.95 -19.31
CA PRO A 455 7.24 -9.69 -19.07
C PRO A 455 7.02 -9.48 -17.56
N ILE A 456 7.08 -8.23 -17.10
CA ILE A 456 6.81 -7.87 -15.70
C ILE A 456 5.38 -8.24 -15.32
N THR A 457 4.45 -8.08 -16.24
CA THR A 457 3.06 -8.54 -16.16
C THR A 457 2.53 -8.84 -17.56
N THR A 458 1.54 -9.69 -17.67
CA THR A 458 0.81 -9.96 -18.90
C THR A 458 -0.39 -9.03 -19.12
N GLY A 459 -0.76 -8.25 -18.10
CA GLY A 459 -1.85 -7.28 -18.14
C GLY A 459 -1.49 -6.01 -18.90
N LYS A 460 -2.52 -5.24 -19.21
CA LYS A 460 -2.40 -3.88 -19.76
C LYS A 460 -2.91 -2.89 -18.71
N PRO A 461 -2.34 -1.69 -18.62
CA PRO A 461 -2.87 -0.66 -17.73
C PRO A 461 -4.30 -0.30 -18.15
N VAL A 462 -5.17 -0.13 -17.19
CA VAL A 462 -6.55 0.33 -17.39
C VAL A 462 -6.51 1.84 -17.43
N MET A 463 -6.37 2.39 -18.65
CA MET A 463 -6.16 3.83 -18.84
C MET A 463 -7.38 4.67 -18.48
N GLU A 464 -8.55 4.09 -18.52
CA GLU A 464 -9.82 4.73 -18.12
C GLU A 464 -9.90 5.07 -16.62
N LEU A 465 -9.01 4.53 -15.82
CA LEU A 465 -8.89 4.86 -14.39
C LEU A 465 -8.13 6.18 -14.16
N PHE A 466 -7.38 6.65 -15.15
CA PHE A 466 -6.61 7.90 -15.05
C PHE A 466 -7.45 9.08 -15.51
N GLY A 467 -7.39 10.20 -14.75
CA GLY A 467 -8.13 11.43 -15.04
C GLY A 467 -7.40 12.39 -15.97
#